data_1d609ef1cfea8268b21e89d1bf474612
#
_entry.id   1d609ef1cfea8268b21e89d1bf474612
#
_cell.length_a   1.000
_cell.length_b   1.000
_cell.length_c   1.000
_cell.angle_alpha   90.00
_cell.angle_beta   90.00
_cell.angle_gamma   90.00
#
_symmetry.space_group_name_H-M   'P 1'
#
loop_
_entity.id
_entity.type
_entity.pdbx_description
1 polymer ?
#
loop_
_entity_poly.entity_id
_entity_poly.type
_entity_poly.pdbx_seq_one_letter_code
_entity_poly.pdbx_strand_id
1 'polypeptide(L)'
;EQGHDVIGLSMQLYPQNGSQFGSCCTLDDLHDARRVATTLGFPHYILNLEERFNDTVISNFVHEYASGRTPLPCAHCNSDLKFSTLLERARGFGSDSVATGHYARIDRSANGRWLLKRSVDRDKDQSYFLFSLTQDQLAGAIFPVGSLSKPAVRAEARRLGLTVADKADSQEICFVPDGDYAAFVASRTADSRGGASLDEQGRSLATHGGVHRFTIGQRKGLGIATGMPLYVVKIDADSGDVTVGPRSSLERTSLTASDVNWVSAVAPSEWLRVSAQIRHRHRAAAGRVRAVDDRRAEFEFDDPQAAVT
;
A
#
# COMPACT_ATOMS: atom_id res chain seq x y z
N GLU A 1 -0.36 -30.02 -3.49
CA GLU A 1 -0.65 -30.87 -4.66
C GLU A 1 0.46 -30.82 -5.73
N GLN A 2 1.28 -29.76 -5.75
CA GLN A 2 2.43 -29.66 -6.68
C GLN A 2 3.72 -30.32 -6.13
N GLY A 3 3.65 -30.99 -4.98
CA GLY A 3 4.79 -31.71 -4.38
C GLY A 3 5.77 -30.83 -3.62
N HIS A 4 5.39 -29.61 -3.24
CA HIS A 4 6.20 -28.76 -2.39
C HIS A 4 6.03 -29.14 -0.91
N ASP A 5 7.12 -29.12 -0.15
CA ASP A 5 7.07 -29.09 1.30
C ASP A 5 6.67 -27.69 1.76
N VAL A 6 5.58 -27.60 2.52
CA VAL A 6 4.96 -26.31 2.88
C VAL A 6 5.00 -26.11 4.39
N ILE A 7 5.39 -24.90 4.80
CA ILE A 7 5.26 -24.42 6.18
C ILE A 7 4.38 -23.18 6.16
N GLY A 8 3.30 -23.18 6.93
CA GLY A 8 2.43 -22.02 7.10
C GLY A 8 3.00 -21.05 8.13
N LEU A 9 3.04 -19.75 7.77
CA LEU A 9 3.44 -18.68 8.68
C LEU A 9 2.33 -17.63 8.74
N SER A 10 1.87 -17.29 9.95
CA SER A 10 1.02 -16.14 10.21
C SER A 10 1.76 -15.10 11.03
N MET A 11 1.48 -13.83 10.78
CA MET A 11 2.06 -12.71 11.50
C MET A 11 1.06 -12.16 12.51
N GLN A 12 1.46 -12.07 13.77
CA GLN A 12 0.77 -11.26 14.76
C GLN A 12 1.37 -9.86 14.70
N LEU A 13 0.58 -8.88 14.22
CA LEU A 13 1.05 -7.52 13.93
C LEU A 13 0.65 -6.49 14.99
N TYR A 14 -0.29 -6.83 15.89
CA TYR A 14 -0.75 -5.95 16.97
C TYR A 14 -1.27 -6.76 18.16
N PRO A 15 -1.31 -6.13 19.37
CA PRO A 15 -1.76 -6.80 20.58
C PRO A 15 -3.20 -7.28 20.47
N GLN A 16 -3.46 -8.52 20.89
CA GLN A 16 -4.79 -9.16 20.86
C GLN A 16 -5.63 -8.85 22.11
N ASN A 17 -5.46 -7.68 22.74
CA ASN A 17 -6.04 -7.31 24.04
C ASN A 17 -7.51 -6.87 23.98
N GLY A 18 -8.32 -7.51 23.14
CA GLY A 18 -9.78 -7.27 23.10
C GLY A 18 -10.24 -5.96 22.44
N SER A 19 -9.33 -5.10 22.00
CA SER A 19 -9.67 -3.97 21.13
C SER A 19 -9.93 -4.50 19.72
N GLN A 20 -11.04 -4.11 19.13
CA GLN A 20 -11.38 -4.41 17.74
C GLN A 20 -10.41 -3.65 16.81
N PHE A 21 -9.22 -4.18 16.61
CA PHE A 21 -8.35 -3.77 15.52
C PHE A 21 -8.85 -4.41 14.23
N GLY A 22 -8.76 -3.65 13.14
CA GLY A 22 -9.31 -3.91 11.84
C GLY A 22 -9.16 -5.33 11.25
N SER A 23 -9.73 -5.53 10.11
CA SER A 23 -10.16 -6.78 9.49
C SER A 23 -9.09 -7.77 8.99
N CYS A 24 -7.80 -7.55 9.23
CA CYS A 24 -6.72 -8.48 8.85
C CYS A 24 -5.86 -8.82 10.06
N CYS A 25 -5.55 -10.10 10.27
CA CYS A 25 -4.74 -10.62 11.38
C CYS A 25 -5.44 -10.55 12.76
N THR A 26 -6.75 -10.72 12.79
CA THR A 26 -7.51 -10.97 14.02
C THR A 26 -7.21 -12.38 14.56
N LEU A 27 -7.62 -12.67 15.81
CA LEU A 27 -7.55 -14.04 16.35
C LEU A 27 -8.30 -15.03 15.45
N ASP A 28 -9.43 -14.62 14.86
CA ASP A 28 -10.19 -15.46 13.94
C ASP A 28 -9.41 -15.75 12.66
N ASP A 29 -8.66 -14.78 12.12
CA ASP A 29 -7.81 -14.99 10.95
C ASP A 29 -6.66 -15.97 11.25
N LEU A 30 -6.06 -15.87 12.43
CA LEU A 30 -5.02 -16.81 12.89
C LEU A 30 -5.59 -18.23 13.09
N HIS A 31 -6.81 -18.33 13.62
CA HIS A 31 -7.53 -19.60 13.76
C HIS A 31 -7.92 -20.17 12.39
N ASP A 32 -8.36 -19.33 11.45
CA ASP A 32 -8.65 -19.73 10.08
C ASP A 32 -7.41 -20.31 9.40
N ALA A 33 -6.27 -19.60 9.50
CA ALA A 33 -5.01 -20.07 8.93
C ALA A 33 -4.56 -21.41 9.52
N ARG A 34 -4.73 -21.58 10.84
CA ARG A 34 -4.43 -22.86 11.51
C ARG A 34 -5.34 -23.99 11.04
N ARG A 35 -6.66 -23.72 10.89
CA ARG A 35 -7.61 -24.71 10.36
C ARG A 35 -7.26 -25.13 8.94
N VAL A 36 -6.94 -24.16 8.07
CA VAL A 36 -6.48 -24.44 6.71
C VAL A 36 -5.24 -25.32 6.71
N ALA A 37 -4.23 -24.99 7.50
CA ALA A 37 -3.01 -25.78 7.61
C ALA A 37 -3.27 -27.21 8.08
N THR A 38 -4.14 -27.39 9.09
CA THR A 38 -4.57 -28.69 9.59
C THR A 38 -5.30 -29.50 8.51
N THR A 39 -6.23 -28.87 7.78
CA THR A 39 -6.99 -29.51 6.69
C THR A 39 -6.07 -29.98 5.57
N LEU A 40 -5.04 -29.21 5.25
CA LEU A 40 -4.10 -29.50 4.16
C LEU A 40 -2.87 -30.30 4.62
N GLY A 41 -2.71 -30.54 5.94
CA GLY A 41 -1.69 -31.43 6.50
C GLY A 41 -0.28 -30.87 6.56
N PHE A 42 -0.10 -29.55 6.73
CA PHE A 42 1.22 -28.94 6.89
C PHE A 42 1.36 -28.16 8.23
N PRO A 43 2.59 -28.02 8.77
CA PRO A 43 2.84 -27.31 10.00
C PRO A 43 2.56 -25.79 9.84
N HIS A 44 2.06 -25.16 10.92
CA HIS A 44 1.75 -23.74 10.94
C HIS A 44 2.30 -23.06 12.20
N TYR A 45 2.98 -21.95 12.02
CA TYR A 45 3.58 -21.16 13.10
C TYR A 45 3.06 -19.72 13.07
N ILE A 46 2.98 -19.12 14.25
CA ILE A 46 2.63 -17.69 14.42
C ILE A 46 3.90 -16.96 14.84
N LEU A 47 4.26 -15.94 14.10
CA LEU A 47 5.38 -15.06 14.39
C LEU A 47 4.86 -13.77 15.02
N ASN A 48 5.32 -13.43 16.22
CA ASN A 48 5.05 -12.13 16.80
C ASN A 48 5.97 -11.10 16.15
N LEU A 49 5.37 -10.17 15.42
CA LEU A 49 6.03 -9.07 14.73
C LEU A 49 5.43 -7.70 15.15
N GLU A 50 4.77 -7.63 16.31
CA GLU A 50 4.08 -6.43 16.80
C GLU A 50 5.02 -5.22 16.89
N GLU A 51 6.16 -5.40 17.57
CA GLU A 51 7.16 -4.34 17.74
C GLU A 51 7.67 -3.85 16.39
N ARG A 52 8.11 -4.77 15.53
CA ARG A 52 8.64 -4.44 14.22
C ARG A 52 7.60 -3.76 13.32
N PHE A 53 6.35 -4.22 13.36
CA PHE A 53 5.25 -3.60 12.63
C PHE A 53 4.96 -2.18 13.12
N ASN A 54 4.98 -1.98 14.44
CA ASN A 54 4.83 -0.65 15.02
C ASN A 54 5.94 0.29 14.55
N ASP A 55 7.20 -0.16 14.62
CA ASP A 55 8.37 0.69 14.35
C ASP A 55 8.54 1.01 12.87
N THR A 56 8.18 0.10 11.97
CA THR A 56 8.38 0.29 10.53
C THR A 56 7.12 0.82 9.84
N VAL A 57 5.97 0.21 10.06
CA VAL A 57 4.75 0.52 9.29
C VAL A 57 3.91 1.60 9.97
N ILE A 58 3.60 1.42 11.28
CA ILE A 58 2.73 2.38 11.98
C ILE A 58 3.46 3.71 12.20
N SER A 59 4.73 3.69 12.61
CA SER A 59 5.52 4.91 12.82
C SER A 59 5.68 5.70 11.53
N ASN A 60 5.96 5.04 10.39
CA ASN A 60 5.98 5.68 9.09
C ASN A 60 4.62 6.29 8.73
N PHE A 61 3.54 5.52 8.91
CA PHE A 61 2.18 6.00 8.65
C PHE A 61 1.83 7.28 9.43
N VAL A 62 2.13 7.30 10.72
CA VAL A 62 1.90 8.48 11.57
C VAL A 62 2.78 9.65 11.14
N HIS A 63 4.06 9.41 10.87
CA HIS A 63 5.01 10.44 10.44
C HIS A 63 4.60 11.08 9.10
N GLU A 64 4.23 10.27 8.12
CA GLU A 64 3.81 10.77 6.80
C GLU A 64 2.57 11.67 6.90
N TYR A 65 1.53 11.23 7.63
CA TYR A 65 0.35 12.06 7.82
C TYR A 65 0.62 13.33 8.64
N ALA A 66 1.46 13.25 9.68
CA ALA A 66 1.87 14.43 10.45
C ALA A 66 2.66 15.44 9.59
N SER A 67 3.38 14.94 8.58
CA SER A 67 4.10 15.74 7.59
C SER A 67 3.23 16.18 6.39
N GLY A 68 1.91 16.02 6.45
CA GLY A 68 0.99 16.41 5.38
C GLY A 68 1.06 15.55 4.12
N ARG A 69 1.74 14.40 4.17
CA ARG A 69 1.82 13.44 3.06
C ARG A 69 0.83 12.30 3.25
N THR A 70 0.51 11.59 2.17
CA THR A 70 -0.42 10.46 2.21
C THR A 70 0.37 9.15 2.13
N PRO A 71 0.49 8.38 3.23
CA PRO A 71 1.27 7.15 3.27
C PRO A 71 0.62 6.00 2.49
N LEU A 72 1.44 5.03 2.09
CA LEU A 72 1.00 3.77 1.52
C LEU A 72 1.50 2.61 2.41
N PRO A 73 0.89 2.36 3.58
CA PRO A 73 1.41 1.42 4.58
C PRO A 73 1.49 -0.02 4.07
N CYS A 74 0.63 -0.41 3.12
CA CYS A 74 0.68 -1.75 2.52
C CYS A 74 1.97 -2.00 1.74
N ALA A 75 2.55 -0.98 1.09
CA ALA A 75 3.85 -1.12 0.41
C ALA A 75 4.96 -1.40 1.41
N HIS A 76 5.04 -0.61 2.49
CA HIS A 76 6.00 -0.84 3.59
C HIS A 76 5.80 -2.20 4.28
N CYS A 77 4.56 -2.60 4.56
CA CYS A 77 4.29 -3.92 5.11
C CYS A 77 4.78 -5.05 4.19
N ASN A 78 4.66 -4.89 2.88
CA ASN A 78 5.15 -5.87 1.93
C ASN A 78 6.68 -5.89 1.86
N SER A 79 7.36 -4.74 1.66
CA SER A 79 8.82 -4.68 1.51
C SER A 79 9.55 -4.99 2.82
N ASP A 80 9.08 -4.43 3.95
CA ASP A 80 9.87 -4.39 5.18
C ASP A 80 9.57 -5.56 6.14
N LEU A 81 8.34 -6.13 6.04
CA LEU A 81 7.96 -7.28 6.84
C LEU A 81 7.83 -8.55 6.00
N LYS A 82 6.88 -8.59 5.03
CA LYS A 82 6.55 -9.85 4.35
C LYS A 82 7.71 -10.38 3.51
N PHE A 83 8.33 -9.52 2.70
CA PHE A 83 9.41 -9.95 1.79
C PHE A 83 10.82 -9.59 2.30
N SER A 84 10.95 -9.10 3.52
CA SER A 84 12.20 -8.98 4.25
C SER A 84 12.22 -9.99 5.40
N THR A 85 11.44 -9.70 6.46
CA THR A 85 11.45 -10.51 7.69
C THR A 85 10.97 -11.95 7.49
N LEU A 86 9.86 -12.17 6.74
CA LEU A 86 9.39 -13.54 6.51
C LEU A 86 10.34 -14.33 5.62
N LEU A 87 10.97 -13.70 4.63
CA LEU A 87 11.95 -14.37 3.77
C LEU A 87 13.22 -14.77 4.58
N GLU A 88 13.68 -13.89 5.46
CA GLU A 88 14.75 -14.19 6.40
C GLU A 88 14.38 -15.40 7.31
N ARG A 89 13.17 -15.39 7.88
CA ARG A 89 12.68 -16.49 8.72
C ARG A 89 12.49 -17.78 7.93
N ALA A 90 11.99 -17.70 6.70
CA ALA A 90 11.84 -18.85 5.81
C ALA A 90 13.18 -19.54 5.55
N ARG A 91 14.25 -18.77 5.32
CA ARG A 91 15.62 -19.31 5.19
C ARG A 91 16.07 -20.05 6.45
N GLY A 92 15.70 -19.57 7.63
CA GLY A 92 15.94 -20.28 8.89
C GLY A 92 15.21 -21.63 9.01
N PHE A 93 14.13 -21.83 8.26
CA PHE A 93 13.42 -23.10 8.11
C PHE A 93 13.89 -23.95 6.92
N GLY A 94 14.94 -23.52 6.21
CA GLY A 94 15.44 -24.18 5.02
C GLY A 94 14.64 -23.92 3.74
N SER A 95 13.83 -22.87 3.71
CA SER A 95 13.07 -22.45 2.52
C SER A 95 13.67 -21.20 1.90
N ASP A 96 13.82 -21.20 0.58
CA ASP A 96 14.33 -20.05 -0.18
C ASP A 96 13.22 -19.12 -0.69
N SER A 97 11.95 -19.45 -0.40
CA SER A 97 10.82 -18.71 -0.99
C SER A 97 9.67 -18.52 0.00
N VAL A 98 8.95 -17.40 -0.18
CA VAL A 98 7.72 -17.08 0.54
C VAL A 98 6.57 -16.96 -0.45
N ALA A 99 5.56 -17.82 -0.31
CA ALA A 99 4.34 -17.76 -1.09
C ALA A 99 3.28 -16.92 -0.36
N THR A 100 2.63 -16.02 -1.09
CA THR A 100 1.56 -15.17 -0.55
C THR A 100 0.37 -15.09 -1.50
N GLY A 101 -0.82 -14.79 -0.95
CA GLY A 101 -2.06 -14.63 -1.70
C GLY A 101 -2.17 -13.32 -2.50
N HIS A 102 -1.08 -12.64 -2.82
CA HIS A 102 -1.16 -11.43 -3.63
C HIS A 102 -1.55 -11.72 -5.06
N TYR A 103 -2.49 -10.94 -5.58
CA TYR A 103 -2.87 -10.93 -6.98
C TYR A 103 -1.85 -10.10 -7.78
N ALA A 104 -0.71 -10.69 -8.04
CA ALA A 104 0.36 -10.17 -8.89
C ALA A 104 1.08 -11.35 -9.54
N ARG A 105 1.90 -11.11 -10.54
CA ARG A 105 2.70 -12.15 -11.19
C ARG A 105 4.17 -11.76 -11.20
N ILE A 106 5.03 -12.74 -11.08
CA ILE A 106 6.48 -12.61 -11.22
C ILE A 106 6.89 -13.39 -12.47
N ASP A 107 7.81 -12.82 -13.22
CA ASP A 107 8.41 -13.44 -14.40
C ASP A 107 9.90 -13.07 -14.44
N ARG A 108 10.63 -13.68 -15.36
CA ARG A 108 12.05 -13.39 -15.55
C ARG A 108 12.30 -12.93 -16.98
N SER A 109 12.94 -11.79 -17.13
CA SER A 109 13.32 -11.25 -18.43
C SER A 109 14.49 -12.03 -19.03
N ALA A 110 14.72 -11.87 -20.32
CA ALA A 110 15.81 -12.53 -21.04
C ALA A 110 17.21 -12.17 -20.47
N ASN A 111 17.38 -11.00 -19.88
CA ASN A 111 18.61 -10.58 -19.20
C ASN A 111 18.70 -11.04 -17.75
N GLY A 112 17.81 -11.94 -17.31
CA GLY A 112 17.82 -12.54 -15.99
C GLY A 112 17.17 -11.71 -14.87
N ARG A 113 16.65 -10.51 -15.17
CA ARG A 113 16.02 -9.63 -14.20
C ARG A 113 14.61 -10.08 -13.85
N TRP A 114 14.22 -10.01 -12.59
CA TRP A 114 12.86 -10.30 -12.14
C TRP A 114 11.92 -9.17 -12.53
N LEU A 115 10.75 -9.52 -13.02
CA LEU A 115 9.69 -8.62 -13.47
C LEU A 115 8.48 -8.77 -12.55
N LEU A 116 7.97 -7.64 -12.04
CA LEU A 116 6.68 -7.61 -11.39
C LEU A 116 5.61 -7.28 -12.43
N LYS A 117 4.63 -8.16 -12.59
CA LYS A 117 3.55 -8.02 -13.57
C LYS A 117 2.19 -7.93 -12.87
N ARG A 118 1.27 -7.22 -13.48
CA ARG A 118 -0.12 -7.18 -13.03
C ARG A 118 -0.76 -8.57 -13.05
N SER A 119 -1.69 -8.81 -12.13
CA SER A 119 -2.54 -10.00 -12.10
C SER A 119 -3.35 -10.17 -13.40
N VAL A 120 -3.77 -11.40 -13.67
CA VAL A 120 -4.77 -11.69 -14.72
C VAL A 120 -6.12 -11.07 -14.34
N ASP A 121 -6.52 -11.18 -13.10
CA ASP A 121 -7.71 -10.50 -12.54
C ASP A 121 -7.37 -9.02 -12.25
N ARG A 122 -7.77 -8.15 -13.17
CA ARG A 122 -7.45 -6.71 -13.10
C ARG A 122 -8.14 -5.99 -11.95
N ASP A 123 -9.32 -6.45 -11.55
CA ASP A 123 -10.08 -5.86 -10.46
C ASP A 123 -9.50 -6.22 -9.08
N LYS A 124 -8.68 -7.28 -9.03
CA LYS A 124 -7.97 -7.74 -7.84
C LYS A 124 -6.47 -7.45 -7.87
N ASP A 125 -5.96 -6.79 -8.90
CA ASP A 125 -4.53 -6.53 -9.05
C ASP A 125 -3.95 -5.78 -7.87
N GLN A 126 -2.91 -6.36 -7.27
CA GLN A 126 -2.21 -5.82 -6.10
C GLN A 126 -0.76 -5.43 -6.41
N SER A 127 -0.35 -5.45 -7.67
CA SER A 127 1.02 -5.06 -8.07
C SER A 127 1.39 -3.64 -7.64
N TYR A 128 0.38 -2.74 -7.50
CA TYR A 128 0.55 -1.40 -6.97
C TYR A 128 1.14 -1.35 -5.56
N PHE A 129 0.88 -2.36 -4.72
CA PHE A 129 1.41 -2.43 -3.34
C PHE A 129 2.73 -3.18 -3.23
N LEU A 130 3.30 -3.61 -4.36
CA LEU A 130 4.50 -4.44 -4.45
C LEU A 130 5.64 -3.74 -5.21
N PHE A 131 5.44 -2.48 -5.64
CA PHE A 131 6.42 -1.75 -6.46
C PHE A 131 7.76 -1.54 -5.75
N SER A 132 7.77 -1.54 -4.43
CA SER A 132 8.97 -1.35 -3.60
C SER A 132 9.83 -2.61 -3.44
N LEU A 133 9.36 -3.78 -3.91
CA LEU A 133 10.13 -5.02 -3.80
C LEU A 133 11.41 -4.96 -4.63
N THR A 134 12.52 -5.28 -3.97
CA THR A 134 13.85 -5.39 -4.61
C THR A 134 13.94 -6.64 -5.48
N GLN A 135 14.99 -6.74 -6.30
CA GLN A 135 15.26 -7.93 -7.11
C GLN A 135 15.46 -9.19 -6.25
N ASP A 136 16.14 -9.07 -5.10
CA ASP A 136 16.35 -10.18 -4.16
C ASP A 136 15.04 -10.64 -3.52
N GLN A 137 14.16 -9.69 -3.17
CA GLN A 137 12.84 -10.00 -2.62
C GLN A 137 11.94 -10.67 -3.67
N LEU A 138 11.97 -10.19 -4.92
CA LEU A 138 11.24 -10.80 -6.02
C LEU A 138 11.75 -12.20 -6.35
N ALA A 139 13.06 -12.45 -6.23
CA ALA A 139 13.64 -13.78 -6.42
C ALA A 139 13.11 -14.83 -5.43
N GLY A 140 12.81 -14.40 -4.18
CA GLY A 140 12.25 -15.26 -3.14
C GLY A 140 10.73 -15.19 -3.00
N ALA A 141 10.02 -14.44 -3.84
CA ALA A 141 8.57 -14.28 -3.74
C ALA A 141 7.83 -15.18 -4.73
N ILE A 142 6.72 -15.77 -4.28
CA ILE A 142 5.82 -16.57 -5.12
C ILE A 142 4.39 -16.03 -4.94
N PHE A 143 3.68 -15.79 -6.05
CA PHE A 143 2.29 -15.34 -6.07
C PHE A 143 1.38 -16.35 -6.78
N PRO A 144 0.98 -17.44 -6.09
CA PRO A 144 0.28 -18.55 -6.73
C PRO A 144 -1.06 -18.16 -7.37
N VAL A 145 -1.75 -17.16 -6.79
CA VAL A 145 -3.08 -16.72 -7.25
C VAL A 145 -3.03 -15.65 -8.34
N GLY A 146 -1.85 -15.13 -8.67
CA GLY A 146 -1.71 -14.03 -9.64
C GLY A 146 -2.14 -14.36 -11.06
N SER A 147 -2.15 -15.64 -11.42
CA SER A 147 -2.62 -16.14 -12.72
C SER A 147 -4.07 -16.64 -12.70
N LEU A 148 -4.78 -16.46 -11.59
CA LEU A 148 -6.16 -16.91 -11.41
C LEU A 148 -7.11 -15.72 -11.20
N SER A 149 -8.36 -15.88 -11.61
CA SER A 149 -9.42 -14.95 -11.22
C SER A 149 -9.90 -15.24 -9.79
N LYS A 150 -10.48 -14.25 -9.10
CA LYS A 150 -11.03 -14.45 -7.77
C LYS A 150 -12.09 -15.57 -7.70
N PRO A 151 -13.02 -15.69 -8.67
CA PRO A 151 -13.92 -16.85 -8.71
C PRO A 151 -13.20 -18.18 -8.83
N ALA A 152 -12.13 -18.28 -9.62
CA ALA A 152 -11.33 -19.50 -9.74
C ALA A 152 -10.64 -19.88 -8.42
N VAL A 153 -10.06 -18.89 -7.73
CA VAL A 153 -9.45 -19.10 -6.39
C VAL A 153 -10.49 -19.61 -5.38
N ARG A 154 -11.70 -19.03 -5.37
CA ARG A 154 -12.80 -19.51 -4.50
C ARG A 154 -13.26 -20.92 -4.86
N ALA A 155 -13.36 -21.24 -6.15
CA ALA A 155 -13.69 -22.59 -6.60
C ALA A 155 -12.67 -23.62 -6.13
N GLU A 156 -11.38 -23.27 -6.22
CA GLU A 156 -10.29 -24.13 -5.73
C GLU A 156 -10.33 -24.31 -4.22
N ALA A 157 -10.57 -23.25 -3.47
CA ALA A 157 -10.72 -23.32 -2.01
C ALA A 157 -11.90 -24.23 -1.59
N ARG A 158 -13.04 -24.18 -2.31
CA ARG A 158 -14.17 -25.10 -2.09
C ARG A 158 -13.83 -26.54 -2.47
N ARG A 159 -13.11 -26.75 -3.58
CA ARG A 159 -12.64 -28.10 -3.99
C ARG A 159 -11.76 -28.74 -2.91
N LEU A 160 -10.94 -27.92 -2.24
CA LEU A 160 -10.08 -28.35 -1.14
C LEU A 160 -10.81 -28.44 0.22
N GLY A 161 -12.12 -28.17 0.27
CA GLY A 161 -12.92 -28.20 1.52
C GLY A 161 -12.56 -27.11 2.53
N LEU A 162 -12.01 -25.97 2.08
CA LEU A 162 -11.61 -24.90 2.98
C LEU A 162 -12.78 -24.03 3.39
N THR A 163 -13.01 -23.88 4.69
CA THR A 163 -14.12 -23.11 5.27
C THR A 163 -14.04 -21.60 4.96
N VAL A 164 -12.86 -21.11 4.60
CA VAL A 164 -12.58 -19.70 4.27
C VAL A 164 -12.88 -19.33 2.81
N ALA A 165 -13.37 -20.28 1.99
CA ALA A 165 -13.59 -20.08 0.55
C ALA A 165 -14.46 -18.86 0.22
N ASP A 166 -15.47 -18.57 1.05
CA ASP A 166 -16.44 -17.50 0.85
C ASP A 166 -16.19 -16.28 1.75
N LYS A 167 -15.07 -16.25 2.48
CA LYS A 167 -14.71 -15.12 3.33
C LYS A 167 -14.59 -13.82 2.51
N ALA A 168 -15.17 -12.74 3.05
CA ALA A 168 -15.08 -11.42 2.43
C ALA A 168 -13.64 -10.90 2.38
N ASP A 169 -13.32 -10.11 1.36
CA ASP A 169 -12.02 -9.45 1.27
C ASP A 169 -11.95 -8.28 2.27
N SER A 170 -10.79 -8.09 2.89
CA SER A 170 -10.51 -6.91 3.70
C SER A 170 -10.47 -5.66 2.81
N GLN A 171 -11.19 -4.61 3.21
CA GLN A 171 -11.34 -3.38 2.42
C GLN A 171 -10.56 -2.19 3.03
N GLU A 172 -10.18 -2.27 4.31
CA GLU A 172 -9.64 -1.16 5.10
C GLU A 172 -8.16 -1.38 5.44
N ILE A 173 -7.51 -0.32 5.92
CA ILE A 173 -6.15 -0.41 6.50
C ILE A 173 -6.24 -1.27 7.76
N CYS A 174 -5.52 -2.38 7.79
CA CYS A 174 -5.68 -3.46 8.76
C CYS A 174 -5.49 -3.05 10.24
N PHE A 175 -4.79 -1.96 10.53
CA PHE A 175 -4.50 -1.48 11.88
C PHE A 175 -5.26 -0.19 12.25
N VAL A 176 -6.12 0.33 11.38
CA VAL A 176 -6.94 1.52 11.66
C VAL A 176 -8.36 1.06 11.97
N PRO A 177 -8.78 1.13 13.26
CA PRO A 177 -10.14 0.78 13.64
C PRO A 177 -11.15 1.70 12.95
N ASP A 178 -12.27 1.12 12.51
CA ASP A 178 -13.43 1.84 11.96
C ASP A 178 -13.10 2.79 10.78
N GLY A 179 -11.89 2.65 10.18
CA GLY A 179 -11.45 3.49 9.07
C GLY A 179 -11.11 4.94 9.45
N ASP A 180 -11.15 5.30 10.74
CA ASP A 180 -10.81 6.66 11.20
C ASP A 180 -9.30 6.83 11.41
N TYR A 181 -8.59 6.95 10.28
CA TYR A 181 -7.15 7.18 10.29
C TYR A 181 -6.76 8.50 10.97
N ALA A 182 -7.64 9.52 10.93
CA ALA A 182 -7.35 10.82 11.53
C ALA A 182 -7.31 10.74 13.07
N ALA A 183 -8.28 10.05 13.69
CA ALA A 183 -8.26 9.78 15.12
C ALA A 183 -7.08 8.89 15.51
N PHE A 184 -6.77 7.87 14.69
CA PHE A 184 -5.63 6.99 14.92
C PHE A 184 -4.29 7.76 14.93
N VAL A 185 -4.05 8.64 13.97
CA VAL A 185 -2.86 9.49 13.90
C VAL A 185 -2.82 10.46 15.08
N ALA A 186 -3.94 11.17 15.36
CA ALA A 186 -4.04 12.12 16.45
C ALA A 186 -3.71 11.49 17.84
N SER A 187 -4.05 10.22 18.05
CA SER A 187 -3.73 9.52 19.30
C SER A 187 -2.25 9.15 19.45
N ARG A 188 -1.44 9.28 18.40
CA ARG A 188 -0.03 8.86 18.35
C ARG A 188 0.96 9.98 18.03
N THR A 189 0.48 11.15 17.69
CA THR A 189 1.33 12.32 17.48
C THR A 189 1.07 13.36 18.58
N ALA A 190 2.15 13.86 19.16
CA ALA A 190 2.07 15.01 20.09
C ALA A 190 1.86 16.35 19.33
N ASP A 191 2.09 16.36 18.02
CA ASP A 191 2.16 17.55 17.17
C ASP A 191 0.92 17.69 16.28
N SER A 192 -0.27 17.54 16.85
CA SER A 192 -1.52 17.85 16.16
C SER A 192 -1.79 19.36 16.22
N ARG A 193 -0.90 20.15 15.59
CA ARG A 193 -1.16 21.60 15.49
C ARG A 193 -2.39 21.82 14.62
N GLY A 194 -3.38 22.51 15.20
CA GLY A 194 -4.49 23.06 14.41
C GLY A 194 -3.98 24.13 13.46
N GLY A 195 -4.70 24.34 12.38
CA GLY A 195 -4.36 25.35 11.38
C GLY A 195 -5.60 25.93 10.71
N ALA A 196 -5.37 26.70 9.65
CA ALA A 196 -6.42 27.31 8.85
C ALA A 196 -6.58 26.59 7.50
N SER A 197 -7.82 26.45 7.07
CA SER A 197 -8.14 26.16 5.67
C SER A 197 -8.21 27.49 4.92
N LEU A 198 -7.27 27.68 3.99
CA LEU A 198 -7.11 28.92 3.21
C LEU A 198 -7.62 28.74 1.79
N ASP A 199 -8.13 29.79 1.19
CA ASP A 199 -8.28 29.83 -0.27
C ASP A 199 -6.92 30.09 -0.96
N GLU A 200 -6.90 30.08 -2.30
CA GLU A 200 -5.68 30.31 -3.09
C GLU A 200 -5.12 31.73 -2.96
N GLN A 201 -5.89 32.68 -2.41
CA GLN A 201 -5.47 34.04 -2.10
C GLN A 201 -4.99 34.20 -0.65
N GLY A 202 -4.94 33.09 0.12
CA GLY A 202 -4.50 33.08 1.51
C GLY A 202 -5.54 33.57 2.52
N ARG A 203 -6.81 33.72 2.12
CA ARG A 203 -7.89 34.10 3.05
C ARG A 203 -8.36 32.86 3.82
N SER A 204 -8.50 33.00 5.14
CA SER A 204 -8.99 31.91 5.98
C SER A 204 -10.49 31.67 5.75
N LEU A 205 -10.83 30.42 5.46
CA LEU A 205 -12.21 29.96 5.25
C LEU A 205 -12.74 29.18 6.44
N ALA A 206 -11.87 28.46 7.16
CA ALA A 206 -12.21 27.65 8.33
C ALA A 206 -10.95 27.36 9.14
N THR A 207 -11.12 26.77 10.34
CA THR A 207 -10.04 26.20 11.15
C THR A 207 -10.21 24.70 11.29
N HIS A 208 -9.10 23.98 11.53
CA HIS A 208 -9.12 22.52 11.68
C HIS A 208 -8.12 22.02 12.74
N GLY A 209 -8.28 20.78 13.19
CA GLY A 209 -7.50 20.16 14.25
C GLY A 209 -6.21 19.46 13.81
N GLY A 210 -5.68 19.76 12.63
CA GLY A 210 -4.39 19.25 12.14
C GLY A 210 -4.39 18.79 10.69
N VAL A 211 -3.22 18.90 10.07
CA VAL A 211 -3.00 18.54 8.64
C VAL A 211 -3.23 17.05 8.33
N HIS A 212 -3.04 16.18 9.30
CA HIS A 212 -3.26 14.74 9.17
C HIS A 212 -4.70 14.34 8.78
N ARG A 213 -5.65 15.27 8.87
CA ARG A 213 -7.05 15.07 8.45
C ARG A 213 -7.25 15.24 6.95
N PHE A 214 -6.23 15.70 6.24
CA PHE A 214 -6.34 16.10 4.84
C PHE A 214 -5.42 15.29 3.94
N THR A 215 -5.88 15.14 2.72
CA THR A 215 -5.11 14.52 1.62
C THR A 215 -5.30 15.38 0.38
N ILE A 216 -4.26 15.60 -0.40
CA ILE A 216 -4.35 16.35 -1.67
C ILE A 216 -5.44 15.72 -2.56
N GLY A 217 -6.34 16.56 -3.08
CA GLY A 217 -7.50 16.13 -3.87
C GLY A 217 -8.72 15.73 -3.05
N GLN A 218 -8.66 15.78 -1.71
CA GLN A 218 -9.82 15.53 -0.85
C GLN A 218 -10.88 16.62 -1.07
N ARG A 219 -12.15 16.18 -1.25
CA ARG A 219 -13.32 17.06 -1.43
C ARG A 219 -14.25 17.06 -0.21
N LYS A 220 -14.41 15.90 0.44
CA LYS A 220 -15.35 15.72 1.55
C LYS A 220 -14.66 16.00 2.89
N GLY A 221 -15.45 16.44 3.90
CA GLY A 221 -14.94 16.65 5.25
C GLY A 221 -14.08 17.88 5.44
N LEU A 222 -14.15 18.88 4.53
CA LEU A 222 -13.39 20.13 4.65
C LEU A 222 -13.99 21.11 5.67
N GLY A 223 -15.26 20.93 6.05
CA GLY A 223 -15.95 21.87 6.96
C GLY A 223 -16.23 23.26 6.35
N ILE A 224 -16.14 23.39 5.03
CA ILE A 224 -16.28 24.67 4.31
C ILE A 224 -17.51 24.63 3.43
N ALA A 225 -18.34 25.66 3.50
CA ALA A 225 -19.55 25.84 2.70
C ALA A 225 -19.42 27.08 1.81
N THR A 226 -19.06 26.91 0.55
CA THR A 226 -18.84 28.00 -0.42
C THR A 226 -19.79 27.96 -1.62
N GLY A 227 -20.73 27.01 -1.67
CA GLY A 227 -21.62 26.83 -2.84
C GLY A 227 -20.94 26.19 -4.06
N MET A 228 -19.61 26.10 -4.11
CA MET A 228 -18.83 25.43 -5.14
C MET A 228 -17.99 24.31 -4.54
N PRO A 229 -17.73 23.20 -5.29
CA PRO A 229 -16.85 22.15 -4.82
C PRO A 229 -15.41 22.65 -4.68
N LEU A 230 -14.85 22.54 -3.47
CA LEU A 230 -13.45 22.81 -3.18
C LEU A 230 -12.69 21.49 -2.93
N TYR A 231 -11.41 21.53 -3.22
CA TYR A 231 -10.48 20.40 -3.07
C TYR A 231 -9.22 20.85 -2.34
N VAL A 232 -8.63 19.99 -1.54
CA VAL A 232 -7.32 20.24 -0.95
C VAL A 232 -6.28 20.28 -2.07
N VAL A 233 -5.62 21.42 -2.26
CA VAL A 233 -4.61 21.65 -3.31
C VAL A 233 -3.18 21.74 -2.77
N LYS A 234 -3.02 22.13 -1.51
CA LYS A 234 -1.73 22.17 -0.82
C LYS A 234 -1.92 21.89 0.66
N ILE A 235 -0.98 21.19 1.26
CA ILE A 235 -0.86 21.00 2.70
C ILE A 235 0.53 21.52 3.10
N ASP A 236 0.56 22.37 4.10
CA ASP A 236 1.79 22.93 4.66
C ASP A 236 1.88 22.47 6.12
N ALA A 237 2.75 21.48 6.36
CA ALA A 237 2.87 20.86 7.69
C ALA A 237 3.58 21.79 8.68
N ASP A 238 4.43 22.71 8.21
CA ASP A 238 5.20 23.62 9.07
C ASP A 238 4.30 24.71 9.66
N SER A 239 3.44 25.35 8.84
CA SER A 239 2.45 26.32 9.31
C SER A 239 1.20 25.65 9.88
N GLY A 240 0.92 24.42 9.50
CA GLY A 240 -0.32 23.72 9.80
C GLY A 240 -1.47 24.08 8.86
N ASP A 241 -1.25 24.86 7.80
CA ASP A 241 -2.30 25.35 6.93
C ASP A 241 -2.60 24.40 5.76
N VAL A 242 -3.85 24.44 5.32
CA VAL A 242 -4.33 23.66 4.18
C VAL A 242 -4.94 24.61 3.17
N THR A 243 -4.40 24.66 1.94
CA THR A 243 -4.99 25.46 0.87
C THR A 243 -6.03 24.63 0.12
N VAL A 244 -7.20 25.22 -0.09
CA VAL A 244 -8.28 24.63 -0.89
C VAL A 244 -8.56 25.49 -2.12
N GLY A 245 -8.91 24.81 -3.23
CA GLY A 245 -9.17 25.47 -4.50
C GLY A 245 -10.08 24.65 -5.41
N PRO A 246 -10.39 25.14 -6.62
CA PRO A 246 -11.15 24.42 -7.61
C PRO A 246 -10.38 23.18 -8.11
N ARG A 247 -11.08 22.25 -8.77
CA ARG A 247 -10.45 21.03 -9.29
C ARG A 247 -9.30 21.31 -10.27
N SER A 248 -9.38 22.35 -11.06
CA SER A 248 -8.33 22.76 -12.01
C SER A 248 -6.99 23.04 -11.35
N SER A 249 -6.99 23.49 -10.11
CA SER A 249 -5.75 23.74 -9.34
C SER A 249 -5.00 22.47 -8.90
N LEU A 250 -5.63 21.31 -9.09
CA LEU A 250 -4.99 20.01 -8.84
C LEU A 250 -4.21 19.49 -10.04
N GLU A 251 -4.41 20.05 -11.22
CA GLU A 251 -3.84 19.52 -12.46
C GLU A 251 -2.34 19.76 -12.54
N ARG A 252 -1.59 18.70 -12.86
CA ARG A 252 -0.14 18.72 -13.06
C ARG A 252 0.20 17.98 -14.35
N THR A 253 1.15 18.51 -15.09
CA THR A 253 1.69 17.90 -16.32
C THR A 253 2.96 17.10 -16.06
N SER A 254 3.54 17.23 -14.86
CA SER A 254 4.75 16.53 -14.47
C SER A 254 4.77 16.19 -12.98
N LEU A 255 5.64 15.27 -12.61
CA LEU A 255 6.00 14.97 -11.22
C LEU A 255 7.49 14.60 -11.12
N THR A 256 8.03 14.77 -9.92
CA THR A 256 9.30 14.18 -9.53
C THR A 256 9.05 13.10 -8.48
N ALA A 257 9.61 11.91 -8.68
CA ALA A 257 9.58 10.81 -7.73
C ALA A 257 10.92 10.69 -7.03
N SER A 258 10.90 10.44 -5.72
CA SER A 258 12.06 10.08 -4.90
C SER A 258 12.01 8.61 -4.50
N ASP A 259 13.16 8.07 -4.08
CA ASP A 259 13.31 6.67 -3.64
C ASP A 259 12.80 5.65 -4.66
N VAL A 260 13.09 5.92 -5.94
CA VAL A 260 12.59 5.12 -7.06
C VAL A 260 13.24 3.73 -7.06
N ASN A 261 12.39 2.71 -7.10
CA ASN A 261 12.83 1.32 -7.28
C ASN A 261 12.62 0.89 -8.75
N TRP A 262 13.72 0.73 -9.48
CA TRP A 262 13.69 0.29 -10.88
C TRP A 262 13.57 -1.22 -10.97
N VAL A 263 12.34 -1.74 -10.95
CA VAL A 263 12.05 -3.18 -10.92
C VAL A 263 12.43 -3.87 -12.24
N SER A 264 11.86 -3.42 -13.35
CA SER A 264 11.94 -4.14 -14.64
C SER A 264 13.08 -3.68 -15.55
N ALA A 265 13.70 -2.56 -15.24
CA ALA A 265 14.76 -1.95 -16.06
C ALA A 265 15.88 -1.39 -15.19
N VAL A 266 17.00 -1.05 -15.81
CA VAL A 266 17.97 -0.13 -15.24
C VAL A 266 17.42 1.30 -15.35
N ALA A 267 17.81 2.20 -14.46
CA ALA A 267 17.42 3.61 -14.49
C ALA A 267 17.65 4.21 -15.91
N PRO A 268 16.59 4.64 -16.63
CA PRO A 268 16.75 5.17 -17.99
C PRO A 268 17.33 6.59 -17.94
N SER A 269 18.47 6.82 -18.57
CA SER A 269 19.06 8.16 -18.73
C SER A 269 18.30 9.02 -19.76
N GLU A 270 17.69 8.36 -20.74
CA GLU A 270 16.87 8.99 -21.76
C GLU A 270 15.36 8.83 -21.47
N TRP A 271 14.54 9.67 -22.07
CA TRP A 271 13.10 9.59 -21.93
C TRP A 271 12.53 8.28 -22.44
N LEU A 272 11.94 7.48 -21.55
CA LEU A 272 11.28 6.22 -21.83
C LEU A 272 9.76 6.40 -21.81
N ARG A 273 9.07 5.97 -22.86
CA ARG A 273 7.59 5.96 -22.92
C ARG A 273 7.02 4.89 -22.00
N VAL A 274 6.19 5.32 -21.07
CA VAL A 274 5.54 4.46 -20.06
C VAL A 274 4.15 5.02 -19.70
N SER A 275 3.44 4.33 -18.80
CA SER A 275 2.25 4.86 -18.14
C SER A 275 2.44 4.86 -16.63
N ALA A 276 2.04 5.95 -15.96
CA ALA A 276 2.16 6.10 -14.51
C ALA A 276 0.79 5.99 -13.81
N GLN A 277 0.74 5.19 -12.76
CA GLN A 277 -0.39 5.10 -11.84
C GLN A 277 -0.03 5.82 -10.55
N ILE A 278 -0.58 7.02 -10.36
CA ILE A 278 -0.23 7.90 -9.23
C ILE A 278 -0.97 7.56 -7.92
N ARG A 279 -2.02 6.74 -7.97
CA ARG A 279 -2.79 6.25 -6.80
C ARG A 279 -3.36 4.87 -7.07
N HIS A 280 -3.67 4.11 -6.02
CA HIS A 280 -4.20 2.75 -6.14
C HIS A 280 -5.40 2.62 -7.09
N ARG A 281 -6.37 3.54 -7.03
CA ARG A 281 -7.56 3.53 -7.90
C ARG A 281 -7.45 4.43 -9.13
N HIS A 282 -6.27 5.00 -9.39
CA HIS A 282 -6.05 5.84 -10.55
C HIS A 282 -5.82 4.97 -11.79
N ARG A 283 -6.43 5.34 -12.91
CA ARG A 283 -6.12 4.71 -14.20
C ARG A 283 -4.75 5.21 -14.65
N ALA A 284 -3.86 4.29 -14.98
CA ALA A 284 -2.52 4.65 -15.44
C ALA A 284 -2.59 5.61 -16.64
N ALA A 285 -1.95 6.77 -16.50
CA ALA A 285 -1.88 7.83 -17.50
C ALA A 285 -0.60 7.69 -18.33
N ALA A 286 -0.70 7.89 -19.63
CA ALA A 286 0.42 7.84 -20.55
C ALA A 286 1.36 9.03 -20.35
N GLY A 287 2.66 8.80 -20.59
CA GLY A 287 3.68 9.82 -20.47
C GLY A 287 5.08 9.25 -20.70
N ARG A 288 6.09 9.94 -20.18
CA ARG A 288 7.47 9.52 -20.26
C ARG A 288 8.22 9.74 -18.96
N VAL A 289 9.16 8.86 -18.68
CA VAL A 289 10.01 8.89 -17.48
C VAL A 289 11.47 8.94 -17.84
N ARG A 290 12.29 9.64 -17.06
CA ARG A 290 13.74 9.50 -17.05
C ARG A 290 14.27 9.50 -15.63
N ALA A 291 15.41 8.87 -15.39
CA ALA A 291 16.14 8.99 -14.17
C ALA A 291 16.85 10.36 -14.11
N VAL A 292 16.77 11.02 -12.95
CA VAL A 292 17.60 12.20 -12.62
C VAL A 292 18.90 11.72 -11.98
N ASP A 293 18.79 10.71 -11.12
CA ASP A 293 19.89 9.97 -10.51
C ASP A 293 19.41 8.56 -10.12
N ASP A 294 20.18 7.83 -9.35
CA ASP A 294 19.88 6.44 -8.96
C ASP A 294 18.58 6.29 -8.16
N ARG A 295 18.11 7.36 -7.51
CA ARG A 295 16.98 7.35 -6.58
C ARG A 295 15.84 8.30 -6.97
N ARG A 296 16.04 9.17 -7.96
CA ARG A 296 15.06 10.16 -8.38
C ARG A 296 14.74 10.01 -9.86
N ALA A 297 13.46 10.25 -10.19
CA ALA A 297 12.99 10.26 -11.57
C ALA A 297 12.06 11.45 -11.81
N GLU A 298 12.06 11.93 -13.04
CA GLU A 298 11.08 12.86 -13.57
C GLU A 298 10.11 12.12 -14.47
N PHE A 299 8.84 12.47 -14.37
CA PHE A 299 7.79 11.98 -15.24
C PHE A 299 7.01 13.15 -15.84
N GLU A 300 6.78 13.10 -17.14
CA GLU A 300 5.92 14.05 -17.87
C GLU A 300 4.69 13.30 -18.40
N PHE A 301 3.51 13.80 -18.08
CA PHE A 301 2.24 13.27 -18.58
C PHE A 301 1.93 13.83 -19.96
N ASP A 302 1.29 13.03 -20.81
CA ASP A 302 0.76 13.51 -22.10
C ASP A 302 -0.42 14.47 -21.90
N ASP A 303 -1.29 14.15 -20.91
CA ASP A 303 -2.43 14.97 -20.49
C ASP A 303 -2.33 15.28 -19.01
N PRO A 304 -2.76 16.49 -18.55
CA PRO A 304 -2.71 16.87 -17.14
C PRO A 304 -3.42 15.85 -16.24
N GLN A 305 -2.81 15.53 -15.11
CA GLN A 305 -3.38 14.63 -14.11
C GLN A 305 -3.71 15.39 -12.83
N ALA A 306 -4.89 15.10 -12.26
CA ALA A 306 -5.32 15.74 -11.03
C ALA A 306 -4.78 15.03 -9.79
N ALA A 307 -4.45 15.83 -8.75
CA ALA A 307 -4.07 15.34 -7.43
C ALA A 307 -2.82 14.44 -7.44
N VAL A 308 -1.80 14.84 -8.18
CA VAL A 308 -0.42 14.33 -8.05
C VAL A 308 0.12 14.80 -6.70
N THR A 309 0.62 13.85 -5.88
CA THR A 309 1.13 14.11 -4.52
C THR A 309 2.55 13.65 -4.39
#